data_897a1e40308a06a004f7f9e2fec2f916
#
_entry.id   897a1e40308a06a004f7f9e2fec2f916
#
_cell.length_a   1.000
_cell.length_b   1.000
_cell.length_c   1.000
_cell.angle_alpha   90.00
_cell.angle_beta   90.00
_cell.angle_gamma   90.00
#
_symmetry.space_group_name_H-M   'P 1'
#
loop_
_entity.id
_entity.type
_entity.pdbx_description
1 polymer ?
#
loop_
_entity_poly.entity_id
_entity_poly.type
_entity_poly.pdbx_seq_one_letter_code
_entity_poly.pdbx_strand_id
1 'polypeptide(L)'
;KTVCVDALAGSIASVIAFADSDMPTIPSNAYLMIHKPWAVCDGNATELRKMADTLDAVESGIWAIYEEHLAEGVTIETVKELMEAETWLNGTQAAQYFRVKVGEENTIAAAVQDYTKFYCHNVPQKLLSGEAHAGQQDREKRNKIIDLTMAHMGQ
;
A
#
# COMPACT_ATOMS: atom_id res chain seq x y z
N LYS A 1 17.03 -8.86 3.84
CA LYS A 1 16.37 -8.26 2.68
C LYS A 1 16.02 -6.81 2.99
N THR A 2 16.01 -5.95 1.99
CA THR A 2 15.61 -4.55 2.13
C THR A 2 14.41 -4.30 1.23
N VAL A 3 13.34 -3.75 1.81
CA VAL A 3 12.14 -3.33 1.07
C VAL A 3 12.07 -1.81 1.09
N CYS A 4 11.81 -1.21 -0.06
CA CYS A 4 11.55 0.22 -0.21
C CYS A 4 10.21 0.42 -0.88
N VAL A 5 9.36 1.26 -0.29
CA VAL A 5 8.08 1.68 -0.86
C VAL A 5 8.31 2.95 -1.66
N ASP A 6 8.56 2.83 -2.96
CA ASP A 6 8.95 3.98 -3.79
C ASP A 6 7.85 5.05 -3.91
N ALA A 7 6.58 4.65 -3.94
CA ALA A 7 5.47 5.59 -4.09
C ALA A 7 4.25 5.20 -3.23
N LEU A 8 3.69 4.01 -3.44
CA LEU A 8 2.49 3.54 -2.76
C LEU A 8 2.56 2.02 -2.51
N ALA A 9 2.40 1.62 -1.26
CA ALA A 9 2.07 0.25 -0.87
C ALA A 9 0.66 0.23 -0.28
N GLY A 10 -0.34 -0.05 -1.11
CA GLY A 10 -1.75 -0.08 -0.70
C GLY A 10 -2.26 -1.50 -0.51
N SER A 11 -3.14 -1.69 0.49
CA SER A 11 -3.82 -2.97 0.73
C SER A 11 -2.82 -4.12 0.90
N ILE A 12 -2.94 -5.20 0.14
CA ILE A 12 -2.03 -6.35 0.22
C ILE A 12 -0.55 -5.97 0.02
N ALA A 13 -0.24 -4.91 -0.74
CA ALA A 13 1.14 -4.46 -0.91
C ALA A 13 1.75 -3.94 0.39
N SER A 14 0.97 -3.39 1.31
CA SER A 14 1.42 -3.01 2.65
C SER A 14 1.82 -4.23 3.48
N VAL A 15 1.04 -5.30 3.40
CA VAL A 15 1.32 -6.57 4.06
C VAL A 15 2.61 -7.19 3.52
N ILE A 16 2.78 -7.20 2.18
CA ILE A 16 4.00 -7.71 1.53
C ILE A 16 5.23 -6.92 1.95
N ALA A 17 5.12 -5.58 2.07
CA ALA A 17 6.23 -4.74 2.50
C ALA A 17 6.75 -5.12 3.89
N PHE A 18 5.87 -5.46 4.82
CA PHE A 18 6.24 -5.91 6.17
C PHE A 18 6.66 -7.39 6.19
N ALA A 19 5.98 -8.28 5.47
CA ALA A 19 6.28 -9.71 5.48
C ALA A 19 7.70 -10.06 4.98
N ASP A 20 8.31 -9.22 4.15
CA ASP A 20 9.64 -9.45 3.58
C ASP A 20 10.76 -8.60 4.22
N SER A 21 10.45 -7.71 5.18
CA SER A 21 11.43 -6.82 5.82
C SER A 21 11.04 -6.45 7.26
N ASP A 22 11.96 -6.63 8.20
CA ASP A 22 11.77 -6.21 9.60
C ASP A 22 11.58 -4.69 9.75
N MET A 23 12.10 -3.91 8.81
CA MET A 23 12.03 -2.45 8.81
C MET A 23 12.04 -1.92 7.37
N PRO A 24 10.90 -1.89 6.68
CA PRO A 24 10.82 -1.32 5.34
C PRO A 24 11.13 0.18 5.36
N THR A 25 11.72 0.68 4.28
CA THR A 25 11.94 2.12 4.07
C THR A 25 10.76 2.71 3.33
N ILE A 26 10.17 3.76 3.91
CA ILE A 26 9.05 4.50 3.32
C ILE A 26 9.46 5.98 3.24
N PRO A 27 9.72 6.53 2.04
CA PRO A 27 9.96 7.95 1.86
C PRO A 27 8.87 8.83 2.44
N SER A 28 9.20 10.05 2.86
CA SER A 28 8.25 10.97 3.49
C SER A 28 7.07 11.35 2.57
N ASN A 29 7.23 11.22 1.26
CA ASN A 29 6.20 11.47 0.25
C ASN A 29 5.61 10.18 -0.38
N ALA A 30 6.04 9.01 0.05
CA ALA A 30 5.41 7.73 -0.29
C ALA A 30 4.31 7.37 0.72
N TYR A 31 3.40 6.50 0.32
CA TYR A 31 2.23 6.16 1.13
C TYR A 31 2.13 4.66 1.40
N LEU A 32 1.69 4.36 2.62
CA LEU A 32 1.17 3.08 3.04
C LEU A 32 -0.35 3.23 3.18
N MET A 33 -1.15 2.37 2.56
CA MET A 33 -2.59 2.35 2.77
C MET A 33 -3.00 1.01 3.36
N ILE A 34 -3.67 1.09 4.50
CA ILE A 34 -4.17 -0.08 5.23
C ILE A 34 -5.70 0.00 5.35
N HIS A 35 -6.34 -1.11 5.10
CA HIS A 35 -7.77 -1.28 5.24
C HIS A 35 -8.14 -2.74 5.50
N LYS A 36 -9.38 -3.01 5.89
CA LYS A 36 -9.91 -4.35 6.01
C LYS A 36 -9.98 -5.06 4.65
N PRO A 37 -9.76 -6.39 4.61
CA PRO A 37 -10.03 -7.16 3.42
C PRO A 37 -11.51 -7.09 3.08
N TRP A 38 -11.81 -7.01 1.78
CA TRP A 38 -13.16 -6.96 1.31
C TRP A 38 -13.35 -7.88 0.09
N ALA A 39 -14.57 -8.30 -0.17
CA ALA A 39 -14.92 -9.11 -1.33
C ALA A 39 -16.31 -8.73 -1.87
N VAL A 40 -16.50 -8.94 -3.17
CA VAL A 40 -17.84 -8.97 -3.77
C VAL A 40 -18.29 -10.42 -3.80
N CYS A 41 -19.45 -10.70 -3.23
CA CYS A 41 -20.00 -12.04 -3.18
C CYS A 41 -21.51 -12.00 -3.38
N ASP A 42 -22.04 -12.91 -4.19
CA ASP A 42 -23.44 -13.23 -4.32
C ASP A 42 -23.65 -14.68 -3.89
N GLY A 43 -24.86 -14.98 -3.42
CA GLY A 43 -25.20 -16.33 -2.98
C GLY A 43 -26.27 -16.35 -1.92
N ASN A 44 -26.58 -17.56 -1.45
CA ASN A 44 -27.52 -17.75 -0.34
C ASN A 44 -26.87 -17.43 1.01
N ALA A 45 -27.64 -17.39 2.09
CA ALA A 45 -27.17 -17.02 3.42
C ALA A 45 -25.99 -17.88 3.93
N THR A 46 -25.89 -19.13 3.51
CA THR A 46 -24.78 -20.02 3.90
C THR A 46 -23.50 -19.62 3.18
N GLU A 47 -23.59 -19.31 1.89
CA GLU A 47 -22.43 -18.87 1.07
C GLU A 47 -21.90 -17.51 1.53
N LEU A 48 -22.81 -16.57 1.83
CA LEU A 48 -22.41 -15.26 2.36
C LEU A 48 -21.69 -15.37 3.73
N ARG A 49 -22.18 -16.25 4.64
CA ARG A 49 -21.48 -16.49 5.92
C ARG A 49 -20.09 -17.10 5.72
N LYS A 50 -19.96 -18.08 4.81
CA LYS A 50 -18.65 -18.65 4.50
C LYS A 50 -17.66 -17.61 3.95
N MET A 51 -18.15 -16.65 3.15
CA MET A 51 -17.31 -15.57 2.68
C MET A 51 -16.89 -14.63 3.84
N ALA A 52 -17.81 -14.32 4.74
CA ALA A 52 -17.49 -13.54 5.94
C ALA A 52 -16.42 -14.24 6.80
N ASP A 53 -16.60 -15.54 7.09
CA ASP A 53 -15.61 -16.35 7.83
C ASP A 53 -14.23 -16.35 7.12
N THR A 54 -14.22 -16.36 5.79
CA THR A 54 -12.98 -16.29 5.00
C THR A 54 -12.30 -14.93 5.15
N LEU A 55 -13.06 -13.84 5.10
CA LEU A 55 -12.52 -12.48 5.29
C LEU A 55 -11.97 -12.30 6.70
N ASP A 56 -12.65 -12.82 7.73
CA ASP A 56 -12.16 -12.80 9.12
C ASP A 56 -10.83 -13.57 9.27
N ALA A 57 -10.71 -14.72 8.61
CA ALA A 57 -9.47 -15.49 8.62
C ALA A 57 -8.32 -14.75 7.92
N VAL A 58 -8.57 -14.12 6.78
CA VAL A 58 -7.60 -13.29 6.05
C VAL A 58 -7.19 -12.08 6.92
N GLU A 59 -8.15 -11.40 7.52
CA GLU A 59 -7.90 -10.24 8.38
C GLU A 59 -7.01 -10.61 9.58
N SER A 60 -7.27 -11.77 10.20
CA SER A 60 -6.45 -12.29 11.29
C SER A 60 -4.99 -12.53 10.87
N GLY A 61 -4.76 -13.03 9.66
CA GLY A 61 -3.41 -13.18 9.10
C GLY A 61 -2.71 -11.84 8.87
N ILE A 62 -3.45 -10.83 8.41
CA ILE A 62 -2.93 -9.46 8.23
C ILE A 62 -2.52 -8.88 9.59
N TRP A 63 -3.36 -9.02 10.61
CA TRP A 63 -3.04 -8.54 11.96
C TRP A 63 -1.77 -9.16 12.53
N ALA A 64 -1.56 -10.45 12.34
CA ALA A 64 -0.36 -11.14 12.80
C ALA A 64 0.92 -10.50 12.21
N ILE A 65 0.90 -10.16 10.93
CA ILE A 65 2.03 -9.50 10.25
C ILE A 65 2.23 -8.08 10.79
N TYR A 66 1.17 -7.31 10.94
CA TYR A 66 1.30 -5.93 11.45
C TYR A 66 1.74 -5.90 12.92
N GLU A 67 1.24 -6.82 13.74
CA GLU A 67 1.59 -6.91 15.18
C GLU A 67 3.09 -7.12 15.38
N GLU A 68 3.74 -7.91 14.54
CA GLU A 68 5.19 -8.11 14.56
C GLU A 68 5.99 -6.84 14.24
N HIS A 69 5.35 -5.84 13.62
CA HIS A 69 6.01 -4.63 13.12
C HIS A 69 5.54 -3.34 13.79
N LEU A 70 4.83 -3.43 14.92
CA LEU A 70 4.36 -2.25 15.65
C LEU A 70 5.51 -1.40 16.19
N ALA A 71 5.32 -0.09 16.17
CA ALA A 71 6.19 0.85 16.86
C ALA A 71 6.05 0.69 18.38
N GLU A 72 7.04 1.15 19.13
CA GLU A 72 7.04 1.07 20.60
C GLU A 72 5.80 1.79 21.19
N GLY A 73 5.08 1.09 22.06
CA GLY A 73 3.88 1.59 22.72
C GLY A 73 2.60 1.58 21.89
N VAL A 74 2.65 1.15 20.63
CA VAL A 74 1.46 0.98 19.77
C VAL A 74 0.87 -0.41 19.99
N THR A 75 -0.46 -0.50 20.03
CA THR A 75 -1.18 -1.77 20.14
C THR A 75 -1.82 -2.17 18.82
N ILE A 76 -2.08 -3.46 18.65
CA ILE A 76 -2.75 -3.95 17.44
C ILE A 76 -4.18 -3.42 17.34
N GLU A 77 -4.84 -3.12 18.46
CA GLU A 77 -6.17 -2.52 18.48
C GLU A 77 -6.17 -1.16 17.77
N THR A 78 -5.14 -0.34 18.01
CA THR A 78 -4.96 0.94 17.29
C THR A 78 -4.87 0.73 15.79
N VAL A 79 -4.13 -0.29 15.33
CA VAL A 79 -4.00 -0.60 13.91
C VAL A 79 -5.30 -1.14 13.32
N LYS A 80 -6.07 -1.93 14.07
CA LYS A 80 -7.41 -2.39 13.66
C LYS A 80 -8.36 -1.21 13.42
N GLU A 81 -8.33 -0.18 14.28
CA GLU A 81 -9.12 1.04 14.11
C GLU A 81 -8.69 1.81 12.83
N LEU A 82 -7.40 1.89 12.56
CA LEU A 82 -6.88 2.48 11.33
C LEU A 82 -7.30 1.71 10.08
N MET A 83 -7.33 0.37 10.14
CA MET A 83 -7.80 -0.47 9.05
C MET A 83 -9.30 -0.32 8.82
N GLU A 84 -10.11 -0.24 9.88
CA GLU A 84 -11.56 0.02 9.78
C GLU A 84 -11.84 1.36 9.10
N ALA A 85 -11.02 2.38 9.38
CA ALA A 85 -11.15 3.72 8.83
C ALA A 85 -10.58 3.86 7.41
N GLU A 86 -9.98 2.84 6.81
CA GLU A 86 -9.19 2.94 5.58
C GLU A 86 -8.19 4.10 5.69
N THR A 87 -7.02 3.82 6.23
CA THR A 87 -6.06 4.88 6.56
C THR A 87 -4.89 4.91 5.58
N TRP A 88 -4.58 6.13 5.14
CA TRP A 88 -3.47 6.46 4.26
C TRP A 88 -2.38 7.17 5.07
N LEU A 89 -1.21 6.54 5.20
CA LEU A 89 -0.10 7.02 6.01
C LEU A 89 1.09 7.35 5.10
N ASN A 90 1.57 8.58 5.11
CA ASN A 90 2.88 8.84 4.50
C ASN A 90 4.01 8.26 5.37
N GLY A 91 5.26 8.24 4.87
CA GLY A 91 6.37 7.62 5.60
C GLY A 91 6.53 8.13 7.04
N THR A 92 6.34 9.44 7.28
CA THR A 92 6.42 10.04 8.61
C THR A 92 5.25 9.62 9.51
N GLN A 93 4.05 9.51 8.95
CA GLN A 93 2.88 9.04 9.68
C GLN A 93 2.96 7.54 9.96
N ALA A 94 3.44 6.74 8.99
CA ALA A 94 3.61 5.30 9.16
C ALA A 94 4.58 4.98 10.31
N ALA A 95 5.63 5.77 10.50
CA ALA A 95 6.59 5.62 11.58
C ALA A 95 6.01 5.85 12.98
N GLN A 96 4.81 6.43 13.08
CA GLN A 96 4.10 6.58 14.37
C GLN A 96 3.44 5.28 14.82
N TYR A 97 3.16 4.36 13.90
CA TYR A 97 2.42 3.13 14.16
C TYR A 97 3.25 1.87 13.92
N PHE A 98 4.22 1.96 13.01
CA PHE A 98 5.01 0.80 12.58
C PHE A 98 6.51 1.07 12.65
N ARG A 99 7.28 0.02 12.84
CA ARG A 99 8.75 0.05 12.74
C ARG A 99 9.15 0.17 11.27
N VAL A 100 9.25 1.40 10.79
CA VAL A 100 9.67 1.74 9.43
C VAL A 100 10.80 2.76 9.47
N LYS A 101 11.66 2.73 8.45
CA LYS A 101 12.64 3.77 8.23
C LYS A 101 12.03 4.85 7.33
N VAL A 102 11.94 6.08 7.82
CA VAL A 102 11.54 7.20 6.98
C VAL A 102 12.68 7.54 6.03
N GLY A 103 12.44 7.39 4.73
CA GLY A 103 13.39 7.77 3.68
C GLY A 103 13.28 9.24 3.29
N GLU A 104 14.27 9.72 2.54
CA GLU A 104 14.20 11.02 1.89
C GLU A 104 13.07 11.03 0.85
N GLU A 105 12.61 12.23 0.47
CA GLU A 105 11.60 12.36 -0.58
C GLU A 105 12.06 11.72 -1.88
N ASN A 106 11.19 10.90 -2.46
CA ASN A 106 11.46 10.28 -3.74
C ASN A 106 10.95 11.18 -4.87
N THR A 107 11.63 11.14 -6.02
CA THR A 107 11.16 11.78 -7.26
C THR A 107 9.92 11.10 -7.84
N ILE A 108 9.69 9.83 -7.47
CA ILE A 108 8.48 9.09 -7.82
C ILE A 108 7.38 9.47 -6.84
N ALA A 109 6.40 10.23 -7.31
CA ALA A 109 5.25 10.59 -6.49
C ALA A 109 4.13 9.55 -6.63
N ALA A 110 3.51 9.21 -5.52
CA ALA A 110 2.30 8.38 -5.52
C ALA A 110 1.17 9.11 -6.26
N ALA A 111 0.50 8.43 -7.19
CA ALA A 111 -0.70 8.92 -7.85
C ALA A 111 -1.71 7.78 -8.01
N VAL A 112 -2.96 8.07 -7.69
CA VAL A 112 -4.07 7.14 -7.87
C VAL A 112 -5.00 7.73 -8.92
N GLN A 113 -4.92 7.23 -10.16
CA GLN A 113 -5.68 7.78 -11.29
C GLN A 113 -7.15 7.35 -11.28
N ASP A 114 -7.42 6.15 -10.81
CA ASP A 114 -8.79 5.59 -10.80
C ASP A 114 -9.02 4.80 -9.51
N TYR A 115 -9.12 5.53 -8.41
CA TYR A 115 -9.30 4.95 -7.09
C TYR A 115 -10.63 4.21 -6.93
N THR A 116 -11.63 4.52 -7.76
CA THR A 116 -12.93 3.85 -7.71
C THR A 116 -12.83 2.37 -8.07
N LYS A 117 -11.87 1.99 -8.92
CA LYS A 117 -11.59 0.59 -9.26
C LYS A 117 -10.99 -0.21 -8.12
N PHE A 118 -10.39 0.46 -7.15
CA PHE A 118 -9.78 -0.16 -5.98
C PHE A 118 -10.67 -0.09 -4.74
N TYR A 119 -11.92 0.38 -4.89
CA TYR A 119 -12.87 0.55 -3.77
C TYR A 119 -12.27 1.32 -2.58
N CYS A 120 -11.40 2.28 -2.85
CA CYS A 120 -10.83 3.17 -1.85
C CYS A 120 -11.77 4.34 -1.59
N HIS A 121 -11.96 4.71 -0.32
CA HIS A 121 -12.92 5.72 0.08
C HIS A 121 -12.27 7.00 0.60
N ASN A 122 -11.12 6.88 1.29
CA ASN A 122 -10.47 8.00 2.00
C ASN A 122 -9.18 8.46 1.34
N VAL A 123 -9.11 8.41 0.00
CA VAL A 123 -7.90 8.78 -0.76
C VAL A 123 -7.52 10.23 -0.50
N PRO A 124 -6.29 10.52 -0.04
CA PRO A 124 -5.83 11.88 0.19
C PRO A 124 -5.92 12.74 -1.07
N GLN A 125 -6.45 13.96 -0.94
CA GLN A 125 -6.65 14.88 -2.06
C GLN A 125 -5.37 15.13 -2.87
N LYS A 126 -4.22 15.15 -2.21
CA LYS A 126 -2.91 15.30 -2.83
C LYS A 126 -2.61 14.19 -3.84
N LEU A 127 -3.14 12.97 -3.65
CA LEU A 127 -2.97 11.86 -4.57
C LEU A 127 -3.94 11.91 -5.76
N LEU A 128 -5.04 12.67 -5.62
CA LEU A 128 -6.06 12.85 -6.66
C LEU A 128 -5.73 14.04 -7.60
N SER A 129 -5.06 15.07 -7.09
CA SER A 129 -4.84 16.32 -7.80
C SER A 129 -3.80 16.27 -8.93
N GLY A 130 -3.13 15.14 -9.13
CA GLY A 130 -2.18 14.97 -10.23
C GLY A 130 -0.93 15.87 -10.14
N GLU A 131 -0.70 16.58 -9.05
CA GLU A 131 0.56 17.31 -8.79
C GLU A 131 1.78 16.37 -8.72
N ALA A 132 1.51 15.07 -8.78
CA ALA A 132 2.48 14.00 -8.97
C ALA A 132 3.07 13.92 -10.40
N HIS A 133 2.80 14.85 -11.29
CA HIS A 133 3.21 14.79 -12.70
C HIS A 133 4.71 15.05 -12.97
N ALA A 134 5.54 15.24 -11.94
CA ALA A 134 6.99 15.20 -12.13
C ALA A 134 7.51 13.85 -12.68
N GLY A 135 6.73 12.76 -12.47
CA GLY A 135 7.07 11.42 -12.97
C GLY A 135 6.68 11.10 -14.41
N GLN A 136 5.94 11.98 -15.12
CA GLN A 136 5.48 11.67 -16.47
C GLN A 136 6.65 11.72 -17.49
N GLN A 137 7.56 12.67 -17.34
CA GLN A 137 8.76 12.74 -18.19
C GLN A 137 9.72 11.58 -17.94
N ASP A 138 9.80 11.07 -16.71
CA ASP A 138 10.63 9.91 -16.38
C ASP A 138 10.00 8.59 -16.86
N ARG A 139 8.66 8.49 -16.85
CA ARG A 139 7.94 7.35 -17.44
C ARG A 139 8.13 7.29 -18.96
N GLU A 140 8.06 8.41 -19.65
CA GLU A 140 8.32 8.48 -21.10
C GLU A 140 9.76 8.11 -21.42
N LYS A 141 10.73 8.60 -20.64
CA LYS A 141 12.14 8.22 -20.78
C LYS A 141 12.35 6.72 -20.54
N ARG A 142 11.71 6.18 -19.51
CA ARG A 142 11.82 4.76 -19.13
C ARG A 142 11.18 3.85 -20.16
N ASN A 143 10.00 4.20 -20.70
CA ASN A 143 9.36 3.48 -21.78
C ASN A 143 10.21 3.53 -23.06
N LYS A 144 10.79 4.68 -23.38
CA LYS A 144 11.69 4.84 -24.53
C LYS A 144 12.95 3.98 -24.40
N ILE A 145 13.49 3.82 -23.18
CA ILE A 145 14.64 2.92 -22.91
C ILE A 145 14.21 1.46 -23.08
N ILE A 146 13.03 1.08 -22.58
CA ILE A 146 12.49 -0.28 -22.72
C ILE A 146 12.29 -0.60 -24.23
N ASP A 147 11.68 0.29 -24.98
CA ASP A 147 11.44 0.12 -26.42
C ASP A 147 12.74 0.00 -27.20
N LEU A 148 13.76 0.81 -26.88
CA LEU A 148 15.08 0.73 -27.49
C LEU A 148 15.81 -0.58 -27.13
N THR A 149 15.65 -1.07 -25.90
CA THR A 149 16.26 -2.34 -25.47
C THR A 149 15.58 -3.52 -26.16
N MET A 150 14.26 -3.51 -26.28
CA MET A 150 13.51 -4.56 -26.97
C MET A 150 13.80 -4.58 -28.48
N ALA A 151 13.99 -3.41 -29.11
CA ALA A 151 14.36 -3.32 -30.52
C ALA A 151 15.77 -3.87 -30.81
N HIS A 152 16.70 -3.82 -29.84
CA HIS A 152 18.06 -4.39 -29.98
C HIS A 152 18.12 -5.91 -29.70
N MET A 153 17.16 -6.47 -28.98
CA MET A 153 17.09 -7.90 -28.70
C MET A 153 16.35 -8.72 -29.78
N GLY A 154 15.77 -8.06 -30.76
CA GLY A 154 15.01 -8.66 -31.86
C GLY A 154 15.78 -8.77 -33.20
N GLN A 155 17.12 -8.60 -33.21
CA GLN A 155 17.96 -8.81 -34.41
C GLN A 155 18.88 -10.00 -34.23
#